data_5acf06c64ae7033fad33b1218f1b2a7e
#
_entry.id   5acf06c64ae7033fad33b1218f1b2a7e
#
_cell.length_a   1.000
_cell.length_b   1.000
_cell.length_c   1.000
_cell.angle_alpha   90.00
_cell.angle_beta   90.00
_cell.angle_gamma   90.00
#
_symmetry.space_group_name_H-M   'P 1'
#
loop_
_entity.id
_entity.type
_entity.pdbx_description
1 polymer ?
#
loop_
_entity_poly.entity_id
_entity_poly.type
_entity_poly.pdbx_seq_one_letter_code
_entity_poly.pdbx_strand_id
1 'polypeptide(L)'
;MTGDRSRLMNFVSKFIGTVRFGNDHFGAIMGYGDYVVGDSVISRVYYVEGLGHNLFSVGQFCDSDLEVAFRKHTCFVRDLNGKELLKGTRGSNLYTISIDDMMRASPICLLSKASKTKSWLWHRRLNHLNFGTINNLSRRILSEVYPD
;
A
#
# COMPACT_ATOMS: atom_id res chain seq x y z
N MET A 1 4.60 0.94 -6.48
CA MET A 1 4.43 -0.05 -7.56
C MET A 1 4.79 -1.43 -7.07
N THR A 2 4.03 -2.44 -7.43
CA THR A 2 4.30 -3.84 -7.11
C THR A 2 4.06 -4.73 -8.33
N GLY A 3 4.79 -5.80 -8.45
CA GLY A 3 4.55 -6.86 -9.45
C GLY A 3 3.68 -8.00 -8.94
N ASP A 4 3.24 -7.92 -7.70
CA ASP A 4 2.40 -8.93 -7.06
C ASP A 4 1.01 -8.37 -6.73
N ARG A 5 0.05 -8.65 -7.61
CA ARG A 5 -1.35 -8.23 -7.46
C ARG A 5 -1.99 -8.76 -6.18
N SER A 6 -1.59 -9.94 -5.72
CA SER A 6 -2.20 -10.59 -4.55
C SER A 6 -2.00 -9.81 -3.24
N ARG A 7 -1.03 -8.89 -3.22
CA ARG A 7 -0.72 -8.04 -2.08
C ARG A 7 -1.55 -6.76 -2.02
N LEU A 8 -2.31 -6.47 -3.08
CA LEU A 8 -3.13 -5.28 -3.17
C LEU A 8 -4.57 -5.57 -2.74
N MET A 9 -5.05 -4.78 -1.80
CA MET A 9 -6.45 -4.77 -1.39
C MET A 9 -7.23 -3.78 -2.24
N ASN A 10 -8.54 -4.00 -2.36
CA ASN A 10 -9.43 -3.12 -3.14
C ASN A 10 -8.91 -2.87 -4.56
N PHE A 11 -8.43 -3.93 -5.19
CA PHE A 11 -7.81 -3.83 -6.50
C PHE A 11 -8.81 -3.41 -7.58
N VAL A 12 -8.41 -2.41 -8.35
CA VAL A 12 -9.13 -1.94 -9.53
C VAL A 12 -8.32 -2.31 -10.76
N SER A 13 -8.88 -3.17 -11.59
CA SER A 13 -8.27 -3.57 -12.88
C SER A 13 -8.54 -2.49 -13.91
N LYS A 14 -7.49 -1.80 -14.33
CA LYS A 14 -7.56 -0.75 -15.34
C LYS A 14 -6.20 -0.53 -15.96
N PHE A 15 -6.11 -0.64 -17.29
CA PHE A 15 -4.90 -0.22 -17.97
C PHE A 15 -4.71 1.30 -17.84
N ILE A 16 -3.59 1.71 -17.27
CA ILE A 16 -3.28 3.12 -17.03
C ILE A 16 -2.25 3.63 -18.02
N GLY A 17 -1.31 2.77 -18.39
CA GLY A 17 -0.22 3.11 -19.29
C GLY A 17 0.98 2.20 -19.09
N THR A 18 2.12 2.66 -19.55
CA THR A 18 3.39 1.96 -19.40
C THR A 18 4.37 2.80 -18.58
N VAL A 19 5.22 2.11 -17.85
CA VAL A 19 6.34 2.72 -17.13
C VAL A 19 7.66 2.21 -17.71
N ARG A 20 8.61 3.11 -17.87
CA ARG A 20 9.99 2.78 -18.29
C ARG A 20 10.88 2.77 -17.06
N PHE A 21 11.62 1.70 -16.89
CA PHE A 21 12.61 1.57 -15.83
C PHE A 21 14.01 1.99 -16.32
N GLY A 22 14.91 2.27 -15.39
CA GLY A 22 16.25 2.74 -15.70
C GLY A 22 17.13 1.76 -16.50
N ASN A 23 16.72 0.51 -16.60
CA ASN A 23 17.35 -0.53 -17.41
C ASN A 23 16.73 -0.69 -18.81
N ASP A 24 15.99 0.31 -19.28
CA ASP A 24 15.24 0.33 -20.54
C ASP A 24 14.13 -0.73 -20.68
N HIS A 25 13.77 -1.40 -19.61
CA HIS A 25 12.62 -2.28 -19.57
C HIS A 25 11.34 -1.47 -19.38
N PHE A 26 10.27 -1.92 -20.03
CA PHE A 26 8.94 -1.35 -19.89
C PHE A 26 8.04 -2.30 -19.11
N GLY A 27 7.18 -1.75 -18.27
CA GLY A 27 6.13 -2.50 -17.60
C GLY A 27 4.77 -1.88 -17.89
N ALA A 28 3.76 -2.71 -18.10
CA ALA A 28 2.38 -2.26 -18.23
C ALA A 28 1.76 -2.07 -16.83
N ILE A 29 1.17 -0.90 -16.61
CA ILE A 29 0.41 -0.61 -15.38
C ILE A 29 -1.01 -1.11 -15.63
N MET A 30 -1.38 -2.23 -15.00
CA MET A 30 -2.63 -2.94 -15.25
C MET A 30 -3.71 -2.70 -14.20
N GLY A 31 -3.43 -1.85 -13.25
CA GLY A 31 -4.38 -1.51 -12.21
C GLY A 31 -3.70 -0.90 -10.99
N TYR A 32 -4.47 -0.73 -9.95
CA TYR A 32 -3.99 -0.21 -8.68
C TYR A 32 -4.81 -0.74 -7.51
N GLY A 33 -4.25 -0.64 -6.33
CA GLY A 33 -4.92 -1.03 -5.10
C GLY A 33 -4.23 -0.44 -3.88
N ASP A 34 -4.63 -0.91 -2.74
CA ASP A 34 -4.11 -0.46 -1.46
C ASP A 34 -3.14 -1.50 -0.89
N TYR A 35 -2.01 -1.04 -0.40
CA TYR A 35 -1.02 -1.87 0.26
C TYR A 35 -1.03 -1.60 1.77
N VAL A 36 -1.21 -2.63 2.56
CA VAL A 36 -1.32 -2.51 4.02
C VAL A 36 0.04 -2.71 4.67
N VAL A 37 0.45 -1.76 5.51
CA VAL A 37 1.66 -1.82 6.32
C VAL A 37 1.30 -1.52 7.77
N GLY A 38 1.33 -2.53 8.63
CA GLY A 38 0.84 -2.39 9.99
C GLY A 38 -0.63 -1.96 10.00
N ASP A 39 -0.92 -0.91 10.72
CA ASP A 39 -2.25 -0.29 10.76
C ASP A 39 -2.47 0.78 9.68
N SER A 40 -1.49 1.00 8.83
CA SER A 40 -1.52 2.04 7.81
C SER A 40 -1.81 1.45 6.45
N VAL A 41 -2.44 2.24 5.59
CA VAL A 41 -2.79 1.86 4.23
C VAL A 41 -2.11 2.81 3.26
N ILE A 42 -1.28 2.27 2.40
CA ILE A 42 -0.67 3.01 1.30
C ILE A 42 -1.61 2.91 0.11
N SER A 43 -2.22 4.02 -0.25
CA SER A 43 -3.20 4.08 -1.34
C SER A 43 -2.55 4.19 -2.71
N ARG A 44 -3.24 3.71 -3.72
CA ARG A 44 -2.86 3.82 -5.14
C ARG A 44 -1.48 3.24 -5.45
N VAL A 45 -1.22 2.08 -4.95
CA VAL A 45 -0.05 1.32 -5.38
C VAL A 45 -0.35 0.66 -6.72
N TYR A 46 0.41 1.01 -7.74
CA TYR A 46 0.22 0.46 -9.07
C TYR A 46 0.68 -0.99 -9.16
N TYR A 47 -0.13 -1.80 -9.82
CA TYR A 47 0.27 -3.13 -10.25
C TYR A 47 0.93 -3.03 -11.63
N VAL A 48 2.17 -3.46 -11.70
CA VAL A 48 2.99 -3.42 -12.92
C VAL A 48 3.42 -4.84 -13.26
N GLU A 49 2.99 -5.33 -14.40
CA GLU A 49 3.37 -6.66 -14.85
C GLU A 49 4.88 -6.80 -15.02
N GLY A 50 5.42 -7.89 -14.53
CA GLY A 50 6.83 -8.23 -14.67
C GLY A 50 7.80 -7.47 -13.77
N LEU A 51 7.28 -6.61 -12.87
CA LEU A 51 8.12 -5.91 -11.90
C LEU A 51 8.66 -6.89 -10.86
N GLY A 52 9.98 -7.06 -10.82
CA GLY A 52 10.64 -8.00 -9.91
C GLY A 52 10.80 -7.48 -8.48
N HIS A 53 10.76 -6.17 -8.27
CA HIS A 53 10.93 -5.53 -6.97
C HIS A 53 9.85 -4.49 -6.75
N ASN A 54 9.33 -4.42 -5.53
CA ASN A 54 8.39 -3.38 -5.17
C ASN A 54 9.10 -2.02 -5.05
N LEU A 55 8.47 -0.97 -5.56
CA LEU A 55 8.96 0.39 -5.51
C LEU A 55 7.95 1.28 -4.80
N PHE A 56 8.35 1.86 -3.69
CA PHE A 56 7.52 2.83 -2.96
C PHE A 56 8.18 4.20 -2.96
N SER A 57 7.41 5.23 -3.17
CA SER A 57 7.90 6.58 -3.00
C SER A 57 7.78 7.02 -1.55
N VAL A 58 8.69 7.88 -1.12
CA VAL A 58 8.61 8.50 0.21
C VAL A 58 7.29 9.25 0.38
N GLY A 59 6.83 9.92 -0.67
CA GLY A 59 5.55 10.65 -0.65
C GLY A 59 4.35 9.74 -0.35
N GLN A 60 4.31 8.53 -0.92
CA GLN A 60 3.23 7.58 -0.64
C GLN A 60 3.18 7.18 0.84
N PHE A 61 4.34 7.00 1.46
CA PHE A 61 4.40 6.74 2.91
C PHE A 61 3.90 7.95 3.71
N CYS A 62 4.37 9.14 3.37
CA CYS A 62 3.98 10.38 4.05
C CYS A 62 2.47 10.66 3.90
N ASP A 63 1.91 10.45 2.72
CA ASP A 63 0.47 10.60 2.46
C ASP A 63 -0.39 9.60 3.25
N SER A 64 0.23 8.54 3.75
CA SER A 64 -0.41 7.49 4.55
C SER A 64 -0.16 7.65 6.06
N ASP A 65 0.19 8.85 6.49
CA ASP A 65 0.51 9.19 7.89
C ASP A 65 1.69 8.39 8.47
N LEU A 66 2.68 8.14 7.62
CA LEU A 66 3.92 7.49 8.02
C LEU A 66 5.10 8.46 7.90
N GLU A 67 6.08 8.28 8.75
CA GLU A 67 7.35 8.98 8.70
C GLU A 67 8.43 8.06 8.13
N VAL A 68 9.25 8.58 7.23
CA VAL A 68 10.41 7.87 6.69
C VAL A 68 11.69 8.59 7.11
N ALA A 69 12.56 7.89 7.79
CA ALA A 69 13.86 8.42 8.23
C ALA A 69 15.00 7.64 7.59
N PHE A 70 15.97 8.35 7.03
CA PHE A 70 17.13 7.77 6.39
C PHE A 70 18.40 8.04 7.21
N ARG A 71 19.21 6.99 7.34
CA ARG A 71 20.57 7.07 7.89
C ARG A 71 21.56 6.55 6.85
N LYS A 72 22.84 6.65 7.14
CA LYS A 72 23.88 6.22 6.21
C LYS A 72 23.70 4.78 5.69
N HIS A 73 23.31 3.85 6.55
CA HIS A 73 23.20 2.42 6.22
C HIS A 73 21.82 1.83 6.43
N THR A 74 20.89 2.58 7.00
CA THR A 74 19.55 2.11 7.35
C THR A 74 18.49 3.15 7.04
N CYS A 75 17.26 2.68 6.85
CA CYS A 75 16.08 3.53 6.85
C CYS A 75 15.01 2.95 7.78
N PHE A 76 14.11 3.80 8.22
CA PHE A 76 13.02 3.43 9.12
C PHE A 76 11.71 4.00 8.58
N VAL A 77 10.66 3.22 8.68
CA VAL A 77 9.29 3.69 8.52
C VAL A 77 8.60 3.61 9.87
N ARG A 78 8.06 4.72 10.32
CA ARG A 78 7.41 4.87 11.64
C ARG A 78 6.00 5.41 11.48
N ASP A 79 5.15 5.13 12.47
CA ASP A 79 3.89 5.85 12.59
C ASP A 79 4.12 7.25 13.20
N LEU A 80 3.07 8.07 13.24
CA LEU A 80 3.16 9.43 13.80
C LEU A 80 3.42 9.45 15.31
N ASN A 81 3.24 8.33 15.99
CA ASN A 81 3.56 8.17 17.41
C ASN A 81 5.03 7.77 17.64
N GLY A 82 5.80 7.62 16.57
CA GLY A 82 7.20 7.23 16.62
C GLY A 82 7.46 5.72 16.73
N LYS A 83 6.41 4.90 16.61
CA LYS A 83 6.57 3.45 16.61
C LYS A 83 7.20 3.00 15.29
N GLU A 84 8.32 2.28 15.37
CA GLU A 84 8.98 1.69 14.22
C GLU A 84 8.14 0.53 13.67
N LEU A 85 7.73 0.66 12.42
CA LEU A 85 6.97 -0.37 11.72
C LEU A 85 7.87 -1.22 10.82
N LEU A 86 8.80 -0.58 10.13
CA LEU A 86 9.70 -1.22 9.19
C LEU A 86 11.11 -0.67 9.34
N LYS A 87 12.09 -1.54 9.11
CA LYS A 87 13.50 -1.19 9.03
C LYS A 87 14.07 -1.70 7.71
N GLY A 88 14.76 -0.85 7.03
CA GLY A 88 15.45 -1.20 5.80
C GLY A 88 16.95 -1.04 5.91
N THR A 89 17.66 -1.62 4.95
CA THR A 89 19.11 -1.50 4.82
C THR A 89 19.48 -0.88 3.49
N ARG A 90 20.60 -0.19 3.46
CA ARG A 90 21.11 0.41 2.23
C ARG A 90 22.05 -0.58 1.52
N GLY A 91 21.75 -0.86 0.23
CA GLY A 91 22.70 -1.43 -0.70
C GLY A 91 23.64 -0.34 -1.24
N SER A 92 23.86 -0.27 -2.53
CA SER A 92 24.67 0.80 -3.13
C SER A 92 23.99 2.17 -3.04
N ASN A 93 22.95 2.39 -3.83
CA ASN A 93 22.17 3.63 -3.85
C ASN A 93 20.70 3.46 -3.49
N LEU A 94 20.30 2.26 -3.11
CA LEU A 94 18.93 1.91 -2.81
C LEU A 94 18.78 1.46 -1.36
N TYR A 95 17.71 1.90 -0.75
CA TYR A 95 17.26 1.35 0.54
C TYR A 95 16.23 0.29 0.25
N THR A 96 16.42 -0.89 0.85
CA THR A 96 15.55 -2.05 0.67
C THR A 96 14.93 -2.46 1.98
N ILE A 97 13.66 -2.81 1.94
CA ILE A 97 12.91 -3.34 3.06
C ILE A 97 12.50 -4.76 2.70
N SER A 98 12.69 -5.69 3.62
CA SER A 98 12.27 -7.07 3.42
C SER A 98 10.74 -7.15 3.29
N ILE A 99 10.28 -7.91 2.31
CA ILE A 99 8.84 -8.20 2.14
C ILE A 99 8.30 -8.93 3.37
N ASP A 100 9.09 -9.83 3.95
CA ASP A 100 8.70 -10.55 5.15
C ASP A 100 8.49 -9.60 6.34
N ASP A 101 9.33 -8.60 6.49
CA ASP A 101 9.16 -7.58 7.51
C ASP A 101 7.93 -6.73 7.24
N MET A 102 7.66 -6.37 5.99
CA MET A 102 6.43 -5.68 5.60
C MET A 102 5.19 -6.52 5.91
N MET A 103 5.25 -7.82 5.68
CA MET A 103 4.16 -8.74 5.98
C MET A 103 3.94 -8.93 7.47
N ARG A 104 5.00 -9.01 8.26
CA ARG A 104 4.91 -9.12 9.72
C ARG A 104 4.34 -7.87 10.35
N ALA A 105 4.68 -6.71 9.82
CA ALA A 105 4.13 -5.43 10.25
C ALA A 105 2.64 -5.28 9.86
N SER A 106 2.18 -6.06 8.90
CA SER A 106 0.82 -5.98 8.38
C SER A 106 -0.10 -6.99 9.07
N PRO A 107 -1.25 -6.58 9.58
CA PRO A 107 -2.25 -7.47 10.14
C PRO A 107 -3.03 -8.25 9.06
N ILE A 108 -2.52 -8.37 7.84
CA ILE A 108 -3.17 -9.09 6.72
C ILE A 108 -3.56 -10.51 7.12
N CYS A 109 -2.75 -11.16 7.95
CA CYS A 109 -3.08 -12.48 8.49
C CYS A 109 -4.39 -12.52 9.29
N LEU A 110 -4.88 -11.37 9.72
CA LEU A 110 -6.13 -11.20 10.45
C LEU A 110 -7.32 -10.94 9.53
N LEU A 111 -7.12 -10.81 8.24
CA LEU A 111 -8.18 -10.55 7.26
C LEU A 111 -9.16 -11.70 7.09
N SER A 112 -8.83 -12.88 7.54
CA SER A 112 -9.79 -14.00 7.65
C SER A 112 -10.91 -13.72 8.66
N LYS A 113 -10.74 -12.74 9.55
CA LYS A 113 -11.75 -12.25 10.50
C LYS A 113 -12.42 -10.95 10.05
N ALA A 114 -12.60 -10.78 8.86
CA ALA A 114 -12.46 -9.70 7.94
C ALA A 114 -13.42 -8.51 8.03
N SER A 115 -14.65 -8.60 8.49
CA SER A 115 -15.59 -7.47 8.29
C SER A 115 -15.27 -6.26 9.14
N LYS A 116 -14.93 -6.45 10.40
CA LYS A 116 -14.55 -5.35 11.31
C LYS A 116 -13.22 -4.71 10.92
N THR A 117 -12.26 -5.52 10.49
CA THR A 117 -10.93 -5.04 10.11
C THR A 117 -10.99 -4.19 8.83
N LYS A 118 -11.79 -4.59 7.85
CA LYS A 118 -12.00 -3.79 6.63
C LYS A 118 -12.64 -2.43 6.96
N SER A 119 -13.66 -2.41 7.78
CA SER A 119 -14.32 -1.16 8.20
C SER A 119 -13.34 -0.22 8.91
N TRP A 120 -12.47 -0.76 9.74
CA TRP A 120 -11.50 0.02 10.47
C TRP A 120 -10.38 0.58 9.57
N LEU A 121 -9.87 -0.20 8.62
CA LEU A 121 -8.92 0.26 7.62
C LEU A 121 -9.51 1.37 6.75
N TRP A 122 -10.74 1.23 6.32
CA TRP A 122 -11.46 2.27 5.60
C TRP A 122 -11.64 3.53 6.43
N HIS A 123 -11.94 3.40 7.72
CA HIS A 123 -12.05 4.52 8.65
C HIS A 123 -10.74 5.31 8.72
N ARG A 124 -9.60 4.65 8.83
CA ARG A 124 -8.29 5.31 8.84
C ARG A 124 -7.97 5.99 7.52
N ARG A 125 -8.23 5.33 6.40
CA ARG A 125 -8.01 5.86 5.06
C ARG A 125 -8.80 7.15 4.80
N LEU A 126 -10.00 7.24 5.33
CA LEU A 126 -10.90 8.39 5.15
C LEU A 126 -10.74 9.47 6.23
N ASN A 127 -9.57 9.54 6.88
CA ASN A 127 -9.25 10.52 7.92
C ASN A 127 -10.26 10.51 9.09
N HIS A 128 -10.57 9.34 9.59
CA HIS A 128 -11.45 9.16 10.74
C HIS A 128 -12.89 9.66 10.54
N LEU A 129 -13.42 9.56 9.34
CA LEU A 129 -14.84 9.71 9.10
C LEU A 129 -15.64 8.69 9.94
N ASN A 130 -16.86 9.06 10.36
CA ASN A 130 -17.66 8.13 11.14
C ASN A 130 -18.09 6.90 10.32
N PHE A 131 -18.38 5.78 11.00
CA PHE A 131 -18.73 4.53 10.34
C PHE A 131 -20.00 4.62 9.47
N GLY A 132 -20.94 5.50 9.83
CA GLY A 132 -22.12 5.74 9.02
C GLY A 132 -21.79 6.31 7.65
N THR A 133 -20.92 7.31 7.61
CA THR A 133 -20.43 7.91 6.35
C THR A 133 -19.65 6.90 5.53
N ILE A 134 -18.79 6.11 6.15
CA ILE A 134 -18.01 5.06 5.48
C ILE A 134 -18.92 4.00 4.87
N ASN A 135 -19.92 3.55 5.60
CA ASN A 135 -20.87 2.55 5.09
C ASN A 135 -21.67 3.08 3.90
N ASN A 136 -22.04 4.34 3.91
CA ASN A 136 -22.72 4.97 2.78
C ASN A 136 -21.83 5.06 1.55
N LEU A 137 -20.57 5.42 1.74
CA LEU A 137 -19.58 5.45 0.66
C LEU A 137 -19.32 4.05 0.09
N SER A 138 -19.18 3.06 0.95
CA SER A 138 -18.95 1.68 0.50
C SER A 138 -20.15 1.13 -0.29
N ARG A 139 -21.39 1.44 0.13
CA ARG A 139 -22.60 1.08 -0.62
C ARG A 139 -22.64 1.73 -2.00
N ARG A 140 -22.27 3.01 -2.10
CA ARG A 140 -22.19 3.71 -3.40
C ARG A 140 -21.13 3.08 -4.31
N ILE A 141 -19.94 2.83 -3.79
CA ILE A 141 -18.87 2.19 -4.56
C ILE A 141 -19.30 0.79 -5.04
N LEU A 142 -19.93 0.00 -4.18
CA LEU A 142 -20.43 -1.32 -4.54
C LEU A 142 -21.53 -1.25 -5.62
N SER A 143 -22.43 -0.27 -5.55
CA SER A 143 -23.48 -0.08 -6.56
C SER A 143 -22.94 0.41 -7.91
N GLU A 144 -21.83 1.13 -7.91
CA GLU A 144 -21.15 1.58 -9.14
C GLU A 144 -20.26 0.50 -9.77
N VAL A 145 -19.63 -0.34 -8.94
CA VAL A 145 -18.70 -1.40 -9.40
C VAL A 145 -19.44 -2.69 -9.76
N TYR A 146 -20.56 -2.97 -9.09
CA TYR A 146 -21.42 -4.13 -9.32
C TYR A 146 -22.86 -3.68 -9.51
N PRO A 147 -23.18 -3.04 -10.65
CA PRO A 147 -24.57 -2.78 -10.99
C PRO A 147 -25.28 -4.13 -11.19
N ASP A 148 -26.42 -4.28 -10.59
CA ASP A 148 -27.25 -5.49 -10.69
C ASP A 148 -27.50 -5.92 -12.12
#